data_352557e78e991590253a3c89d7a07221
#
_entry.id   352557e78e991590253a3c89d7a07221
#
_cell.length_a   1.000
_cell.length_b   1.000
_cell.length_c   1.000
_cell.angle_alpha   90.00
_cell.angle_beta   90.00
_cell.angle_gamma   90.00
#
_symmetry.space_group_name_H-M   'P 1'
#
loop_
_entity.id
_entity.type
_entity.pdbx_description
1 polymer ?
#
loop_
_entity_poly.entity_id
_entity_poly.type
_entity_poly.pdbx_seq_one_letter_code
_entity_poly.pdbx_strand_id
1 'polypeptide(L)'
;MKPFAGIYTPIATPFRDDGTVDERALAANVSRWMTTPLTGLVVLGSNGEAASLEEAEVDRVVEIVRAGVPSSRPLIAGTGRESTRGTIAATRRAAAAGADAALVRTPSFFKPQMTSDAFVRHFTEVADASPVPVLLYNVTLYTGVNLLPDAVERLAVHPNIVGIKESGSDIGQIAEYVARTPDDFTVLAGSATTLVHALCAGCDGAILALASLAPAECVSMATLVREKRLDEATTLQRRLMPLARSVGTTYGVPGLKAALELKGYAGGPPRPPLRPVSSEVVDIIRRQLDALIPADAKASALR
;
A
#
# COMPACT_ATOMS: atom_id res chain seq x y z
N MET A 1 4.15 15.27 14.69
CA MET A 1 3.97 13.97 14.00
C MET A 1 4.26 14.24 12.53
N LYS A 2 5.08 13.41 11.87
CA LYS A 2 5.38 13.54 10.44
C LYS A 2 4.09 13.39 9.60
N PRO A 3 3.98 14.05 8.44
CA PRO A 3 2.83 13.92 7.57
C PRO A 3 2.68 12.45 7.12
N PHE A 4 1.45 11.94 7.08
CA PHE A 4 1.15 10.56 6.67
C PHE A 4 1.86 9.43 7.45
N ALA A 5 2.42 9.67 8.63
CA ALA A 5 2.91 8.60 9.50
C ALA A 5 1.75 7.69 9.96
N GLY A 6 1.99 6.36 10.03
CA GLY A 6 0.98 5.40 10.51
C GLY A 6 0.82 4.16 9.63
N ILE A 7 -0.24 3.39 9.86
CA ILE A 7 -0.50 2.13 9.15
C ILE A 7 -1.69 2.30 8.19
N TYR A 8 -1.43 2.04 6.92
CA TYR A 8 -2.40 2.14 5.83
C TYR A 8 -2.60 0.78 5.15
N THR A 9 -3.75 0.58 4.55
CA THR A 9 -3.96 -0.52 3.62
C THR A 9 -4.13 -0.04 2.18
N PRO A 10 -3.39 -0.63 1.22
CA PRO A 10 -3.65 -0.43 -0.21
C PRO A 10 -4.82 -1.35 -0.59
N ILE A 11 -5.99 -0.77 -0.78
CA ILE A 11 -7.23 -1.51 -1.03
C ILE A 11 -7.24 -2.18 -2.39
N ALA A 12 -7.85 -3.36 -2.47
CA ALA A 12 -8.15 -4.02 -3.73
C ALA A 12 -9.38 -3.38 -4.39
N THR A 13 -9.41 -3.36 -5.72
CA THR A 13 -10.59 -2.99 -6.51
C THR A 13 -11.38 -4.26 -6.81
N PRO A 14 -12.60 -4.44 -6.27
CA PRO A 14 -13.42 -5.60 -6.62
C PRO A 14 -13.95 -5.45 -8.05
N PHE A 15 -13.85 -6.50 -8.84
CA PHE A 15 -14.46 -6.59 -10.18
C PHE A 15 -15.55 -7.62 -10.17
N ARG A 16 -16.54 -7.42 -11.07
CA ARG A 16 -17.54 -8.43 -11.43
C ARG A 16 -16.96 -9.43 -12.42
N ASP A 17 -17.69 -10.48 -12.72
CA ASP A 17 -17.26 -11.53 -13.67
C ASP A 17 -17.09 -11.01 -15.10
N ASP A 18 -17.79 -9.94 -15.46
CA ASP A 18 -17.64 -9.24 -16.74
C ASP A 18 -16.43 -8.29 -16.80
N GLY A 19 -15.68 -8.20 -15.70
CA GLY A 19 -14.49 -7.34 -15.57
C GLY A 19 -14.80 -5.88 -15.21
N THR A 20 -16.05 -5.47 -15.06
CA THR A 20 -16.41 -4.12 -14.61
C THR A 20 -16.14 -3.94 -13.10
N VAL A 21 -15.89 -2.71 -12.67
CA VAL A 21 -15.71 -2.40 -11.24
C VAL A 21 -17.03 -2.63 -10.49
N ASP A 22 -17.00 -3.39 -9.40
CA ASP A 22 -18.15 -3.50 -8.50
C ASP A 22 -18.14 -2.35 -7.49
N GLU A 23 -18.74 -1.23 -7.89
CA GLU A 23 -18.80 0.00 -7.10
C GLU A 23 -19.46 -0.21 -5.73
N ARG A 24 -20.54 -1.04 -5.69
CA ARG A 24 -21.25 -1.32 -4.44
C ARG A 24 -20.39 -2.11 -3.47
N ALA A 25 -19.73 -3.14 -3.97
CA ALA A 25 -18.80 -3.95 -3.19
C ALA A 25 -17.61 -3.12 -2.68
N LEU A 26 -17.04 -2.25 -3.53
CA LEU A 26 -15.97 -1.32 -3.15
C LEU A 26 -16.41 -0.41 -2.00
N ALA A 27 -17.57 0.24 -2.11
CA ALA A 27 -18.10 1.11 -1.06
C ALA A 27 -18.33 0.35 0.26
N ALA A 28 -18.86 -0.86 0.21
CA ALA A 28 -19.07 -1.71 1.38
C ALA A 28 -17.74 -2.10 2.05
N ASN A 29 -16.73 -2.46 1.27
CA ASN A 29 -15.40 -2.75 1.77
C ASN A 29 -14.78 -1.52 2.46
N VAL A 30 -14.86 -0.33 1.85
CA VAL A 30 -14.36 0.92 2.43
C VAL A 30 -15.01 1.19 3.78
N SER A 31 -16.34 1.12 3.87
CA SER A 31 -17.08 1.33 5.12
C SER A 31 -16.58 0.39 6.22
N ARG A 32 -16.29 -0.85 5.88
CA ARG A 32 -15.78 -1.85 6.82
C ARG A 32 -14.34 -1.56 7.26
N TRP A 33 -13.43 -1.16 6.34
CA TRP A 33 -12.07 -0.77 6.76
C TRP A 33 -12.08 0.48 7.63
N MET A 34 -13.03 1.38 7.45
CA MET A 34 -13.15 2.58 8.31
C MET A 34 -13.58 2.29 9.74
N THR A 35 -14.05 1.09 10.07
CA THR A 35 -14.24 0.66 11.46
C THR A 35 -12.97 0.11 12.13
N THR A 36 -11.88 -0.03 11.38
CA THR A 36 -10.61 -0.58 11.86
C THR A 36 -9.65 0.52 12.35
N PRO A 37 -8.59 0.18 13.11
CA PRO A 37 -7.63 1.18 13.63
C PRO A 37 -6.62 1.68 12.60
N LEU A 38 -6.85 1.47 11.30
CA LEU A 38 -5.98 2.00 10.23
C LEU A 38 -5.93 3.52 10.27
N THR A 39 -4.78 4.09 9.95
CA THR A 39 -4.61 5.54 9.80
C THR A 39 -5.42 6.09 8.63
N GLY A 40 -5.44 5.38 7.51
CA GLY A 40 -6.15 5.76 6.30
C GLY A 40 -6.08 4.66 5.24
N LEU A 41 -6.49 4.99 4.02
CA LEU A 41 -6.49 4.08 2.88
C LEU A 41 -5.56 4.57 1.76
N VAL A 42 -5.04 3.59 0.99
CA VAL A 42 -4.37 3.86 -0.28
C VAL A 42 -5.20 3.25 -1.40
N VAL A 43 -5.70 4.07 -2.30
CA VAL A 43 -6.45 3.64 -3.49
C VAL A 43 -5.55 3.66 -4.74
N LEU A 44 -5.86 2.87 -5.76
CA LEU A 44 -5.10 2.83 -7.02
C LEU A 44 -3.61 2.49 -6.85
N GLY A 45 -3.26 1.76 -5.80
CA GLY A 45 -1.96 1.11 -5.70
C GLY A 45 -1.88 -0.16 -6.55
N SER A 46 -0.77 -0.89 -6.46
CA SER A 46 -0.59 -2.18 -7.17
C SER A 46 -1.68 -3.19 -6.77
N ASN A 47 -2.07 -3.23 -5.50
CA ASN A 47 -3.13 -4.11 -5.01
C ASN A 47 -4.53 -3.73 -5.52
N GLY A 48 -4.73 -2.46 -5.89
CA GLY A 48 -5.94 -1.97 -6.52
C GLY A 48 -5.98 -2.22 -8.03
N GLU A 49 -5.00 -2.93 -8.57
CA GLU A 49 -4.89 -3.25 -10.01
C GLU A 49 -4.92 -1.99 -10.90
N ALA A 50 -4.36 -0.88 -10.42
CA ALA A 50 -4.40 0.40 -11.14
C ALA A 50 -3.84 0.34 -12.56
N ALA A 51 -2.90 -0.57 -12.83
CA ALA A 51 -2.35 -0.79 -14.17
C ALA A 51 -3.35 -1.44 -15.15
N SER A 52 -4.45 -2.00 -14.65
CA SER A 52 -5.49 -2.69 -15.42
C SER A 52 -6.80 -1.88 -15.50
N LEU A 53 -6.84 -0.68 -14.92
CA LEU A 53 -8.01 0.21 -14.94
C LEU A 53 -7.92 1.20 -16.10
N GLU A 54 -9.05 1.50 -16.70
CA GLU A 54 -9.20 2.61 -17.63
C GLU A 54 -9.27 3.95 -16.88
N GLU A 55 -8.89 5.06 -17.53
CA GLU A 55 -8.84 6.37 -16.84
C GLU A 55 -10.18 6.82 -16.26
N ALA A 56 -11.31 6.50 -16.91
CA ALA A 56 -12.64 6.79 -16.37
C ALA A 56 -12.96 5.97 -15.13
N GLU A 57 -12.52 4.72 -15.06
CA GLU A 57 -12.66 3.87 -13.88
C GLU A 57 -11.77 4.36 -12.73
N VAL A 58 -10.56 4.83 -13.04
CA VAL A 58 -9.63 5.40 -12.05
C VAL A 58 -10.29 6.56 -11.29
N ASP A 59 -10.86 7.53 -12.00
CA ASP A 59 -11.49 8.69 -11.38
C ASP A 59 -12.70 8.25 -10.53
N ARG A 60 -13.53 7.35 -11.07
CA ARG A 60 -14.71 6.82 -10.37
C ARG A 60 -14.37 6.05 -9.10
N VAL A 61 -13.30 5.25 -9.11
CA VAL A 61 -12.82 4.51 -7.92
C VAL A 61 -12.39 5.47 -6.82
N VAL A 62 -11.68 6.58 -7.14
CA VAL A 62 -11.29 7.58 -6.13
C VAL A 62 -12.53 8.24 -5.51
N GLU A 63 -13.52 8.64 -6.33
CA GLU A 63 -14.77 9.26 -5.84
C GLU A 63 -15.51 8.35 -4.85
N ILE A 64 -15.69 7.07 -5.21
CA ILE A 64 -16.39 6.09 -4.36
C ILE A 64 -15.64 5.91 -3.03
N VAL A 65 -14.31 5.77 -3.09
CA VAL A 65 -13.51 5.58 -1.88
C VAL A 65 -13.56 6.84 -1.02
N ARG A 66 -13.40 8.04 -1.61
CA ARG A 66 -13.48 9.29 -0.87
C ARG A 66 -14.82 9.47 -0.16
N ALA A 67 -15.91 9.12 -0.81
CA ALA A 67 -17.23 9.22 -0.22
C ALA A 67 -17.40 8.36 1.06
N GLY A 68 -16.67 7.26 1.17
CA GLY A 68 -16.69 6.36 2.33
C GLY A 68 -15.62 6.63 3.39
N VAL A 69 -14.60 7.44 3.09
CA VAL A 69 -13.49 7.75 4.02
C VAL A 69 -13.77 9.08 4.73
N PRO A 70 -13.86 9.12 6.06
CA PRO A 70 -14.02 10.38 6.81
C PRO A 70 -12.89 11.37 6.53
N SER A 71 -13.18 12.68 6.56
CA SER A 71 -12.17 13.74 6.35
C SER A 71 -11.02 13.72 7.38
N SER A 72 -11.24 13.10 8.54
CA SER A 72 -10.22 12.91 9.57
C SER A 72 -9.21 11.80 9.25
N ARG A 73 -9.43 11.01 8.19
CA ARG A 73 -8.53 9.93 7.76
C ARG A 73 -8.00 10.19 6.36
N PRO A 74 -6.67 10.15 6.15
CA PRO A 74 -6.08 10.38 4.85
C PRO A 74 -6.49 9.33 3.81
N LEU A 75 -6.78 9.81 2.59
CA LEU A 75 -6.90 9.02 1.38
C LEU A 75 -5.72 9.32 0.46
N ILE A 76 -4.84 8.35 0.26
CA ILE A 76 -3.69 8.46 -0.63
C ILE A 76 -4.04 7.78 -1.95
N ALA A 77 -3.84 8.44 -3.10
CA ALA A 77 -4.13 7.88 -4.41
C ALA A 77 -2.88 7.56 -5.22
N GLY A 78 -2.81 6.36 -5.80
CA GLY A 78 -1.77 5.98 -6.75
C GLY A 78 -1.96 6.66 -8.11
N THR A 79 -1.03 7.54 -8.50
CA THR A 79 -1.16 8.37 -9.70
C THR A 79 -0.03 8.20 -10.71
N GLY A 80 1.01 7.39 -10.39
CA GLY A 80 2.15 7.18 -11.26
C GLY A 80 1.77 6.60 -12.64
N ARG A 81 2.28 7.22 -13.69
CA ARG A 81 2.19 6.78 -15.09
C ARG A 81 3.59 6.69 -15.68
N GLU A 82 3.71 6.17 -16.90
CA GLU A 82 5.02 6.07 -17.59
C GLU A 82 5.54 7.42 -18.09
N SER A 83 4.72 8.43 -18.25
CA SER A 83 5.15 9.78 -18.63
C SER A 83 4.90 10.78 -17.51
N THR A 84 5.79 11.78 -17.38
CA THR A 84 5.64 12.90 -16.44
C THR A 84 4.31 13.63 -16.66
N ARG A 85 3.97 13.93 -17.91
CA ARG A 85 2.69 14.58 -18.28
C ARG A 85 1.48 13.75 -17.84
N GLY A 86 1.49 12.44 -18.08
CA GLY A 86 0.41 11.55 -17.66
C GLY A 86 0.28 11.46 -16.15
N THR A 87 1.42 11.42 -15.43
CA THR A 87 1.45 11.43 -13.96
C THR A 87 0.88 12.74 -13.39
N ILE A 88 1.26 13.89 -13.94
CA ILE A 88 0.71 15.20 -13.55
C ILE A 88 -0.82 15.24 -13.76
N ALA A 89 -1.29 14.80 -14.92
CA ALA A 89 -2.72 14.78 -15.21
C ALA A 89 -3.50 13.87 -14.25
N ALA A 90 -2.99 12.65 -13.99
CA ALA A 90 -3.59 11.72 -13.05
C ALA A 90 -3.58 12.26 -11.60
N THR A 91 -2.50 12.92 -11.18
CA THR A 91 -2.38 13.53 -9.85
C THR A 91 -3.40 14.65 -9.66
N ARG A 92 -3.58 15.52 -10.66
CA ARG A 92 -4.58 16.59 -10.60
C ARG A 92 -6.01 16.05 -10.55
N ARG A 93 -6.34 15.01 -11.31
CA ARG A 93 -7.67 14.38 -11.25
C ARG A 93 -7.92 13.72 -9.90
N ALA A 94 -6.95 12.97 -9.37
CA ALA A 94 -7.08 12.34 -8.06
C ALA A 94 -7.28 13.36 -6.93
N ALA A 95 -6.55 14.48 -6.98
CA ALA A 95 -6.74 15.59 -6.04
C ALA A 95 -8.13 16.23 -6.18
N ALA A 96 -8.61 16.46 -7.41
CA ALA A 96 -9.96 16.99 -7.66
C ALA A 96 -11.06 16.03 -7.17
N ALA A 97 -10.82 14.71 -7.21
CA ALA A 97 -11.69 13.68 -6.67
C ALA A 97 -11.56 13.52 -5.14
N GLY A 98 -10.71 14.30 -4.47
CA GLY A 98 -10.61 14.38 -3.01
C GLY A 98 -9.52 13.52 -2.38
N ALA A 99 -8.50 13.10 -3.13
CA ALA A 99 -7.30 12.49 -2.55
C ALA A 99 -6.51 13.54 -1.75
N ASP A 100 -6.03 13.16 -0.55
CA ASP A 100 -5.24 14.03 0.33
C ASP A 100 -3.75 14.02 -0.02
N ALA A 101 -3.27 12.99 -0.73
CA ALA A 101 -1.91 12.87 -1.24
C ALA A 101 -1.85 11.97 -2.47
N ALA A 102 -0.81 12.15 -3.28
CA ALA A 102 -0.48 11.31 -4.41
C ALA A 102 0.65 10.32 -4.07
N LEU A 103 0.47 9.04 -4.36
CA LEU A 103 1.51 8.01 -4.30
C LEU A 103 2.02 7.76 -5.73
N VAL A 104 3.21 8.23 -6.03
CA VAL A 104 3.76 8.24 -7.39
C VAL A 104 4.85 7.18 -7.53
N ARG A 105 4.56 6.09 -8.29
CA ARG A 105 5.57 5.08 -8.60
C ARG A 105 6.56 5.57 -9.64
N THR A 106 7.75 4.99 -9.65
CA THR A 106 8.74 5.22 -10.70
C THR A 106 8.20 4.82 -12.08
N PRO A 107 8.40 5.64 -13.14
CA PRO A 107 8.27 5.18 -14.51
C PRO A 107 9.30 4.08 -14.77
N SER A 108 8.98 3.09 -15.61
CA SER A 108 9.80 1.88 -15.70
C SER A 108 9.89 1.24 -17.08
N PHE A 109 9.15 1.71 -18.06
CA PHE A 109 9.15 1.09 -19.39
C PHE A 109 10.53 1.18 -20.04
N PHE A 110 11.17 2.37 -20.00
CA PHE A 110 12.50 2.61 -20.55
C PHE A 110 13.58 2.44 -19.46
N LYS A 111 13.68 1.25 -18.87
CA LYS A 111 14.54 0.96 -17.71
C LYS A 111 15.97 1.48 -17.81
N PRO A 112 16.71 1.30 -18.93
CA PRO A 112 18.10 1.75 -19.03
C PRO A 112 18.27 3.28 -18.90
N GLN A 113 17.22 4.05 -19.18
CA GLN A 113 17.22 5.52 -19.06
C GLN A 113 16.68 6.02 -17.73
N MET A 114 16.18 5.13 -16.87
CA MET A 114 15.65 5.47 -15.55
C MET A 114 16.79 5.61 -14.53
N THR A 115 17.61 6.66 -14.73
CA THR A 115 18.70 7.05 -13.83
C THR A 115 18.20 7.91 -12.67
N SER A 116 19.02 8.09 -11.62
CA SER A 116 18.71 9.01 -10.51
C SER A 116 18.35 10.41 -11.02
N ASP A 117 19.07 10.95 -12.01
CA ASP A 117 18.76 12.26 -12.59
C ASP A 117 17.41 12.30 -13.34
N ALA A 118 17.07 11.23 -14.05
CA ALA A 118 15.78 11.11 -14.69
C ALA A 118 14.63 11.08 -13.68
N PHE A 119 14.81 10.35 -12.58
CA PHE A 119 13.84 10.31 -11.49
C PHE A 119 13.71 11.66 -10.77
N VAL A 120 14.84 12.29 -10.44
CA VAL A 120 14.83 13.62 -9.79
C VAL A 120 14.05 14.61 -10.65
N ARG A 121 14.34 14.73 -11.94
CA ARG A 121 13.58 15.60 -12.84
C ARG A 121 12.09 15.24 -12.89
N HIS A 122 11.76 13.95 -13.10
CA HIS A 122 10.38 13.49 -13.17
C HIS A 122 9.57 13.84 -11.93
N PHE A 123 10.08 13.50 -10.75
CA PHE A 123 9.36 13.71 -9.50
C PHE A 123 9.28 15.19 -9.11
N THR A 124 10.32 15.99 -9.41
CA THR A 124 10.28 17.45 -9.21
C THR A 124 9.18 18.08 -10.07
N GLU A 125 9.13 17.80 -11.38
CA GLU A 125 8.07 18.32 -12.25
C GLU A 125 6.65 17.87 -11.82
N VAL A 126 6.51 16.64 -11.33
CA VAL A 126 5.23 16.15 -10.79
C VAL A 126 4.85 16.90 -9.52
N ALA A 127 5.79 17.10 -8.60
CA ALA A 127 5.56 17.78 -7.32
C ALA A 127 5.27 19.26 -7.49
N ASP A 128 5.96 19.95 -8.41
CA ASP A 128 5.69 21.35 -8.80
C ASP A 128 4.26 21.55 -9.31
N ALA A 129 3.75 20.57 -10.04
CA ALA A 129 2.44 20.63 -10.68
C ALA A 129 1.30 20.05 -9.83
N SER A 130 1.62 19.39 -8.70
CA SER A 130 0.68 18.68 -7.84
C SER A 130 -0.03 19.62 -6.87
N PRO A 131 -1.38 19.61 -6.83
CA PRO A 131 -2.13 20.39 -5.83
C PRO A 131 -2.15 19.74 -4.44
N VAL A 132 -1.61 18.53 -4.29
CA VAL A 132 -1.55 17.78 -3.03
C VAL A 132 -0.14 17.24 -2.79
N PRO A 133 0.26 16.94 -1.54
CA PRO A 133 1.54 16.35 -1.24
C PRO A 133 1.82 15.07 -2.03
N VAL A 134 3.08 14.86 -2.40
CA VAL A 134 3.56 13.70 -3.16
C VAL A 134 4.35 12.76 -2.25
N LEU A 135 3.99 11.49 -2.25
CA LEU A 135 4.76 10.38 -1.70
C LEU A 135 5.42 9.62 -2.87
N LEU A 136 6.72 9.50 -2.83
CA LEU A 136 7.47 8.66 -3.77
C LEU A 136 7.10 7.18 -3.55
N TYR A 137 7.12 6.37 -4.60
CA TYR A 137 6.86 4.95 -4.47
C TYR A 137 7.90 4.09 -5.19
N ASN A 138 8.75 3.45 -4.40
CA ASN A 138 9.72 2.46 -4.87
C ASN A 138 9.11 1.05 -4.74
N VAL A 139 8.95 0.34 -5.87
CA VAL A 139 8.37 -1.00 -5.94
C VAL A 139 9.08 -1.84 -6.99
N THR A 140 10.32 -2.18 -6.73
CA THR A 140 11.22 -2.88 -7.65
C THR A 140 10.66 -4.20 -8.17
N LEU A 141 9.82 -4.89 -7.37
CA LEU A 141 9.14 -6.13 -7.77
C LEU A 141 8.33 -5.96 -9.08
N TYR A 142 7.67 -4.82 -9.26
CA TYR A 142 6.80 -4.58 -10.42
C TYR A 142 7.45 -3.70 -11.48
N THR A 143 8.24 -2.72 -11.06
CA THR A 143 8.86 -1.77 -11.99
C THR A 143 10.19 -2.27 -12.56
N GLY A 144 10.92 -3.10 -11.79
CA GLY A 144 12.26 -3.55 -12.15
C GLY A 144 13.29 -2.43 -12.20
N VAL A 145 12.98 -1.27 -11.58
CA VAL A 145 13.90 -0.14 -11.37
C VAL A 145 13.91 0.23 -9.89
N ASN A 146 15.03 0.79 -9.42
CA ASN A 146 15.21 1.15 -8.02
C ASN A 146 15.42 2.67 -7.87
N LEU A 147 14.69 3.29 -6.98
CA LEU A 147 14.87 4.69 -6.60
C LEU A 147 15.94 4.75 -5.49
N LEU A 148 17.19 5.01 -5.89
CA LEU A 148 18.34 4.95 -5.00
C LEU A 148 18.32 6.08 -3.95
N PRO A 149 19.02 5.91 -2.80
CA PRO A 149 19.04 6.88 -1.72
C PRO A 149 19.53 8.28 -2.13
N ASP A 150 20.47 8.39 -3.08
CA ASP A 150 20.94 9.67 -3.61
C ASP A 150 19.83 10.47 -4.32
N ALA A 151 18.97 9.79 -5.05
CA ALA A 151 17.83 10.44 -5.69
C ALA A 151 16.77 10.86 -4.67
N VAL A 152 16.50 10.03 -3.65
CA VAL A 152 15.53 10.35 -2.59
C VAL A 152 16.02 11.53 -1.75
N GLU A 153 17.31 11.58 -1.38
CA GLU A 153 17.92 12.71 -0.67
C GLU A 153 17.73 14.04 -1.42
N ARG A 154 17.98 14.04 -2.73
CA ARG A 154 17.77 15.21 -3.61
C ARG A 154 16.31 15.62 -3.76
N LEU A 155 15.38 14.66 -3.70
CA LEU A 155 13.94 14.90 -3.79
C LEU A 155 13.32 15.33 -2.47
N ALA A 156 13.85 14.85 -1.35
CA ALA A 156 13.29 15.10 -0.02
C ALA A 156 13.37 16.56 0.44
N VAL A 157 14.20 17.40 -0.22
CA VAL A 157 14.26 18.85 0.04
C VAL A 157 13.15 19.64 -0.68
N HIS A 158 12.38 18.99 -1.56
CA HIS A 158 11.29 19.64 -2.27
C HIS A 158 10.07 19.79 -1.35
N PRO A 159 9.48 20.97 -1.18
CA PRO A 159 8.46 21.25 -0.17
C PRO A 159 7.18 20.43 -0.33
N ASN A 160 6.88 19.94 -1.55
CA ASN A 160 5.69 19.14 -1.84
C ASN A 160 5.97 17.64 -1.98
N ILE A 161 7.22 17.18 -1.75
CA ILE A 161 7.56 15.75 -1.65
C ILE A 161 7.75 15.42 -0.17
N VAL A 162 6.76 14.76 0.41
CA VAL A 162 6.65 14.62 1.87
C VAL A 162 7.05 13.24 2.40
N GLY A 163 7.40 12.31 1.53
CA GLY A 163 7.80 10.98 1.97
C GLY A 163 7.99 9.98 0.85
N ILE A 164 8.30 8.76 1.25
CA ILE A 164 8.49 7.61 0.36
C ILE A 164 7.82 6.35 0.94
N LYS A 165 7.22 5.53 0.06
CA LYS A 165 6.90 4.13 0.34
C LYS A 165 7.96 3.23 -0.28
N GLU A 166 8.65 2.43 0.53
CA GLU A 166 9.62 1.43 0.09
C GLU A 166 9.01 0.02 0.19
N SER A 167 8.82 -0.64 -0.95
CA SER A 167 8.22 -1.98 -1.01
C SER A 167 9.24 -3.11 -1.23
N GLY A 168 10.52 -2.81 -1.24
CA GLY A 168 11.58 -3.80 -1.18
C GLY A 168 11.73 -4.41 0.21
N SER A 169 12.68 -5.32 0.34
CA SER A 169 13.04 -5.98 1.59
C SER A 169 14.44 -5.59 2.09
N ASP A 170 15.09 -4.65 1.42
CA ASP A 170 16.42 -4.15 1.81
C ASP A 170 16.29 -3.14 2.95
N ILE A 171 16.56 -3.63 4.18
CA ILE A 171 16.52 -2.78 5.39
C ILE A 171 17.67 -1.78 5.39
N GLY A 172 18.80 -2.10 4.77
CA GLY A 172 19.92 -1.18 4.61
C GLY A 172 19.51 0.06 3.80
N GLN A 173 18.87 -0.13 2.65
CA GLN A 173 18.34 0.96 1.84
C GLN A 173 17.28 1.81 2.61
N ILE A 174 16.40 1.15 3.37
CA ILE A 174 15.45 1.87 4.24
C ILE A 174 16.18 2.75 5.26
N ALA A 175 17.20 2.20 5.94
CA ALA A 175 18.00 2.96 6.89
C ALA A 175 18.72 4.15 6.24
N GLU A 176 19.20 4.00 5.01
CA GLU A 176 19.78 5.10 4.25
C GLU A 176 18.76 6.20 3.91
N TYR A 177 17.53 5.83 3.53
CA TYR A 177 16.46 6.83 3.33
C TYR A 177 16.21 7.63 4.62
N VAL A 178 16.07 6.94 5.76
CA VAL A 178 15.87 7.60 7.05
C VAL A 178 17.05 8.53 7.42
N ALA A 179 18.26 8.07 7.17
CA ALA A 179 19.48 8.83 7.56
C ALA A 179 19.76 10.05 6.66
N ARG A 180 19.31 10.02 5.39
CA ARG A 180 19.64 11.06 4.39
C ARG A 180 18.52 12.05 4.13
N THR A 181 17.34 11.85 4.71
CA THR A 181 16.18 12.73 4.48
C THR A 181 15.91 13.61 5.70
N PRO A 182 15.28 14.78 5.52
CA PRO A 182 14.92 15.68 6.62
C PRO A 182 14.02 15.02 7.66
N ASP A 183 14.04 15.53 8.90
CA ASP A 183 13.26 14.99 10.02
C ASP A 183 11.72 14.98 9.79
N ASP A 184 11.22 15.82 8.90
CA ASP A 184 9.81 15.89 8.52
C ASP A 184 9.44 15.01 7.32
N PHE A 185 10.41 14.41 6.65
CA PHE A 185 10.19 13.47 5.55
C PHE A 185 9.76 12.09 6.08
N THR A 186 8.67 11.54 5.56
CA THR A 186 8.07 10.28 6.03
C THR A 186 8.59 9.08 5.24
N VAL A 187 9.11 8.07 5.93
CA VAL A 187 9.50 6.79 5.32
C VAL A 187 8.51 5.71 5.73
N LEU A 188 7.81 5.11 4.76
CA LEU A 188 6.79 4.08 4.95
C LEU A 188 7.25 2.73 4.39
N ALA A 189 7.23 1.69 5.20
CA ALA A 189 7.48 0.33 4.75
C ALA A 189 6.34 -0.19 3.87
N GLY A 190 6.67 -0.87 2.76
CA GLY A 190 5.69 -1.48 1.86
C GLY A 190 5.60 -3.00 1.99
N SER A 191 6.48 -3.63 2.80
CA SER A 191 6.56 -5.07 2.98
C SER A 191 6.18 -5.48 4.41
N ALA A 192 5.13 -6.30 4.55
CA ALA A 192 4.73 -6.83 5.86
C ALA A 192 5.71 -7.90 6.39
N THR A 193 6.49 -8.52 5.52
CA THR A 193 7.44 -9.56 5.93
C THR A 193 8.65 -9.00 6.68
N THR A 194 8.93 -7.71 6.51
CA THR A 194 10.06 -7.00 7.15
C THR A 194 9.61 -5.84 8.03
N LEU A 195 8.32 -5.74 8.36
CA LEU A 195 7.73 -4.57 9.02
C LEU A 195 8.44 -4.18 10.31
N VAL A 196 8.63 -5.13 11.25
CA VAL A 196 9.28 -4.84 12.52
C VAL A 196 10.70 -4.33 12.31
N HIS A 197 11.46 -4.94 11.40
CA HIS A 197 12.83 -4.50 11.08
C HIS A 197 12.84 -3.10 10.45
N ALA A 198 11.91 -2.82 9.53
CA ALA A 198 11.80 -1.50 8.93
C ALA A 198 11.42 -0.40 9.95
N LEU A 199 10.52 -0.72 10.89
CA LEU A 199 10.18 0.19 11.99
C LEU A 199 11.37 0.42 12.94
N CYS A 200 12.15 -0.63 13.24
CA CYS A 200 13.40 -0.49 14.01
C CYS A 200 14.47 0.32 13.27
N ALA A 201 14.48 0.29 11.93
CA ALA A 201 15.36 1.12 11.10
C ALA A 201 14.90 2.58 11.01
N GLY A 202 13.74 2.94 11.59
CA GLY A 202 13.25 4.32 11.67
C GLY A 202 12.08 4.65 10.75
N CYS A 203 11.42 3.66 10.12
CA CYS A 203 10.18 3.93 9.38
C CYS A 203 9.10 4.52 10.30
N ASP A 204 8.35 5.49 9.78
CA ASP A 204 7.27 6.20 10.47
C ASP A 204 5.93 5.45 10.41
N GLY A 205 5.89 4.35 9.68
CA GLY A 205 4.70 3.55 9.48
C GLY A 205 4.83 2.63 8.26
N ALA A 206 3.68 2.25 7.69
CA ALA A 206 3.67 1.33 6.56
C ALA A 206 2.38 1.38 5.73
N ILE A 207 2.49 0.96 4.47
CA ILE A 207 1.37 0.71 3.55
C ILE A 207 1.40 -0.77 3.16
N LEU A 208 0.55 -1.61 3.75
CA LEU A 208 0.67 -3.07 3.71
C LEU A 208 -0.57 -3.77 3.17
N ALA A 209 -0.41 -4.69 2.21
CA ALA A 209 -1.47 -5.59 1.77
C ALA A 209 -2.07 -6.40 2.95
N LEU A 210 -1.22 -6.87 3.86
CA LEU A 210 -1.64 -7.59 5.06
C LEU A 210 -2.60 -6.76 5.93
N ALA A 211 -2.49 -5.44 5.95
CA ALA A 211 -3.33 -4.57 6.76
C ALA A 211 -4.80 -4.55 6.31
N SER A 212 -5.12 -5.01 5.09
CA SER A 212 -6.52 -5.22 4.68
C SER A 212 -7.19 -6.42 5.36
N LEU A 213 -6.39 -7.37 5.88
CA LEU A 213 -6.84 -8.62 6.48
C LEU A 213 -6.66 -8.66 8.00
N ALA A 214 -5.59 -8.04 8.48
CA ALA A 214 -5.16 -8.04 9.88
C ALA A 214 -4.76 -6.60 10.32
N PRO A 215 -5.69 -5.63 10.24
CA PRO A 215 -5.39 -4.22 10.54
C PRO A 215 -4.95 -4.00 11.98
N ALA A 216 -5.60 -4.64 12.95
CA ALA A 216 -5.29 -4.50 14.37
C ALA A 216 -3.88 -5.02 14.69
N GLU A 217 -3.50 -6.16 14.11
CA GLU A 217 -2.19 -6.76 14.29
C GLU A 217 -1.09 -5.90 13.66
N CYS A 218 -1.33 -5.33 12.47
CA CYS A 218 -0.36 -4.43 11.85
C CYS A 218 -0.14 -3.15 12.68
N VAL A 219 -1.21 -2.58 13.23
CA VAL A 219 -1.13 -1.43 14.13
C VAL A 219 -0.44 -1.82 15.46
N SER A 220 -0.76 -2.99 16.00
CA SER A 220 -0.10 -3.51 17.21
C SER A 220 1.40 -3.67 17.03
N MET A 221 1.87 -4.22 15.91
CA MET A 221 3.31 -4.31 15.62
C MET A 221 3.99 -2.94 15.68
N ALA A 222 3.40 -1.92 15.07
CA ALA A 222 3.96 -0.56 15.10
C ALA A 222 3.96 0.04 16.53
N THR A 223 2.91 -0.23 17.30
CA THR A 223 2.81 0.22 18.71
C THR A 223 3.87 -0.47 19.56
N LEU A 224 4.01 -1.79 19.46
CA LEU A 224 4.98 -2.58 20.23
C LEU A 224 6.42 -2.14 19.95
N VAL A 225 6.78 -1.86 18.68
CA VAL A 225 8.12 -1.33 18.36
C VAL A 225 8.33 0.04 18.99
N ARG A 226 7.34 0.95 18.92
CA ARG A 226 7.43 2.29 19.53
C ARG A 226 7.56 2.21 21.06
N GLU A 227 6.92 1.22 21.69
CA GLU A 227 7.02 0.94 23.12
C GLU A 227 8.28 0.13 23.50
N LYS A 228 9.16 -0.18 22.54
CA LYS A 228 10.38 -0.99 22.70
C LYS A 228 10.12 -2.43 23.16
N ARG A 229 8.94 -2.96 22.95
CA ARG A 229 8.51 -4.35 23.24
C ARG A 229 8.83 -5.25 22.04
N LEU A 230 10.11 -5.35 21.70
CA LEU A 230 10.58 -5.96 20.44
C LEU A 230 10.32 -7.46 20.38
N ASP A 231 10.41 -8.19 21.49
CA ASP A 231 10.14 -9.63 21.53
C ASP A 231 8.69 -9.94 21.17
N GLU A 232 7.75 -9.15 21.67
CA GLU A 232 6.33 -9.28 21.37
C GLU A 232 6.03 -8.89 19.91
N ALA A 233 6.61 -7.78 19.42
CA ALA A 233 6.49 -7.36 18.02
C ALA A 233 7.00 -8.45 17.06
N THR A 234 8.17 -9.03 17.37
CA THR A 234 8.79 -10.09 16.56
C THR A 234 7.96 -11.37 16.60
N THR A 235 7.42 -11.73 17.75
CA THR A 235 6.53 -12.89 17.90
C THR A 235 5.27 -12.72 17.07
N LEU A 236 4.64 -11.53 17.10
CA LEU A 236 3.47 -11.21 16.30
C LEU A 236 3.81 -11.25 14.80
N GLN A 237 4.93 -10.67 14.38
CA GLN A 237 5.37 -10.72 12.98
C GLN A 237 5.59 -12.17 12.51
N ARG A 238 6.24 -13.03 13.30
CA ARG A 238 6.43 -14.44 12.94
C ARG A 238 5.12 -15.17 12.72
N ARG A 239 4.10 -14.91 13.55
CA ARG A 239 2.76 -15.48 13.42
C ARG A 239 2.08 -15.05 12.12
N LEU A 240 2.26 -13.80 11.72
CA LEU A 240 1.66 -13.21 10.51
C LEU A 240 2.44 -13.53 9.22
N MET A 241 3.71 -13.97 9.34
CA MET A 241 4.62 -14.16 8.22
C MET A 241 4.08 -15.04 7.09
N PRO A 242 3.44 -16.21 7.35
CA PRO A 242 2.91 -17.05 6.28
C PRO A 242 1.86 -16.32 5.44
N LEU A 243 0.89 -15.65 6.09
CA LEU A 243 -0.15 -14.88 5.39
C LEU A 243 0.45 -13.66 4.67
N ALA A 244 1.38 -12.95 5.31
CA ALA A 244 2.06 -11.80 4.70
C ALA A 244 2.75 -12.17 3.38
N ARG A 245 3.43 -13.32 3.34
CA ARG A 245 4.05 -13.85 2.11
C ARG A 245 3.01 -14.21 1.06
N SER A 246 1.95 -14.93 1.45
CA SER A 246 0.92 -15.39 0.53
C SER A 246 0.24 -14.22 -0.19
N VAL A 247 -0.13 -13.16 0.51
CA VAL A 247 -0.86 -12.01 -0.08
C VAL A 247 0.05 -10.90 -0.61
N GLY A 248 1.34 -10.94 -0.30
CA GLY A 248 2.33 -9.96 -0.76
C GLY A 248 3.10 -10.43 -1.99
N THR A 249 3.91 -11.48 -1.84
CA THR A 249 4.90 -11.88 -2.84
C THR A 249 4.59 -13.20 -3.53
N THR A 250 4.00 -14.19 -2.83
CA THR A 250 3.81 -15.53 -3.39
C THR A 250 2.66 -15.59 -4.39
N TYR A 251 1.48 -15.12 -3.98
CA TYR A 251 0.27 -15.15 -4.82
C TYR A 251 -0.20 -13.74 -5.20
N GLY A 252 0.41 -12.68 -4.63
CA GLY A 252 0.15 -11.29 -4.97
C GLY A 252 -1.32 -10.89 -4.90
N VAL A 253 -1.77 -10.10 -5.88
CA VAL A 253 -3.16 -9.59 -5.95
C VAL A 253 -4.21 -10.70 -5.97
N PRO A 254 -4.09 -11.78 -6.77
CA PRO A 254 -5.05 -12.88 -6.73
C PRO A 254 -5.17 -13.54 -5.36
N GLY A 255 -4.04 -13.74 -4.66
CA GLY A 255 -4.03 -14.28 -3.29
C GLY A 255 -4.66 -13.35 -2.28
N LEU A 256 -4.41 -12.03 -2.41
CA LEU A 256 -5.04 -11.03 -1.56
C LEU A 256 -6.56 -11.02 -1.75
N LYS A 257 -7.06 -11.06 -2.99
CA LYS A 257 -8.49 -11.09 -3.28
C LYS A 257 -9.17 -12.34 -2.71
N ALA A 258 -8.56 -13.51 -2.86
CA ALA A 258 -9.04 -14.74 -2.25
C ALA A 258 -9.08 -14.65 -0.71
N ALA A 259 -8.05 -14.03 -0.09
CA ALA A 259 -8.03 -13.83 1.35
C ALA A 259 -9.11 -12.84 1.82
N LEU A 260 -9.41 -11.81 1.04
CA LEU A 260 -10.49 -10.86 1.32
C LEU A 260 -11.84 -11.56 1.32
N GLU A 261 -12.14 -12.43 0.34
CA GLU A 261 -13.36 -13.25 0.30
C GLU A 261 -13.48 -14.11 1.57
N LEU A 262 -12.41 -14.78 1.96
CA LEU A 262 -12.38 -15.61 3.18
C LEU A 262 -12.64 -14.80 4.47
N LYS A 263 -12.33 -13.50 4.45
CA LYS A 263 -12.58 -12.56 5.56
C LYS A 263 -13.95 -11.87 5.44
N GLY A 264 -14.74 -12.20 4.41
CA GLY A 264 -16.05 -11.61 4.16
C GLY A 264 -16.03 -10.20 3.58
N TYR A 265 -14.91 -9.77 3.00
CA TYR A 265 -14.87 -8.63 2.08
C TYR A 265 -15.14 -9.12 0.67
N ALA A 266 -15.55 -8.24 -0.21
CA ALA A 266 -15.66 -8.58 -1.63
C ALA A 266 -14.27 -8.36 -2.30
N GLY A 267 -13.56 -9.45 -2.59
CA GLY A 267 -12.32 -9.42 -3.37
C GLY A 267 -12.61 -9.34 -4.87
N GLY A 268 -13.57 -10.13 -5.32
CA GLY A 268 -13.90 -10.34 -6.73
C GLY A 268 -12.76 -11.04 -7.51
N PRO A 269 -12.99 -11.40 -8.77
CA PRO A 269 -11.93 -11.93 -9.62
C PRO A 269 -10.87 -10.84 -9.89
N PRO A 270 -9.58 -11.21 -10.09
CA PRO A 270 -8.62 -10.25 -10.62
C PRO A 270 -8.94 -9.99 -12.10
N ARG A 271 -8.62 -8.79 -12.60
CA ARG A 271 -8.82 -8.47 -14.02
C ARG A 271 -7.74 -9.16 -14.89
N PRO A 272 -8.11 -9.75 -16.02
CA PRO A 272 -7.11 -10.31 -16.95
C PRO A 272 -6.03 -9.28 -17.34
N PRO A 273 -4.78 -9.71 -17.54
CA PRO A 273 -4.30 -11.10 -17.68
C PRO A 273 -4.07 -11.85 -16.37
N LEU A 274 -4.30 -11.24 -15.19
CA LEU A 274 -4.24 -11.95 -13.93
C LEU A 274 -5.35 -13.01 -13.87
N ARG A 275 -5.07 -14.10 -13.13
CA ARG A 275 -6.02 -15.21 -12.97
C ARG A 275 -6.29 -15.45 -11.49
N PRO A 276 -7.49 -15.88 -11.11
CA PRO A 276 -7.76 -16.35 -9.76
C PRO A 276 -6.76 -17.44 -9.33
N VAL A 277 -6.50 -17.53 -8.04
CA VAL A 277 -5.72 -18.64 -7.47
C VAL A 277 -6.52 -19.94 -7.50
N SER A 278 -5.83 -21.10 -7.44
CA SER A 278 -6.49 -22.40 -7.37
C SER A 278 -7.17 -22.66 -6.02
N SER A 279 -8.05 -23.66 -5.94
CA SER A 279 -8.69 -24.09 -4.70
C SER A 279 -7.69 -24.51 -3.63
N GLU A 280 -6.61 -25.17 -4.02
CA GLU A 280 -5.54 -25.57 -3.09
C GLU A 280 -4.86 -24.36 -2.45
N VAL A 281 -4.66 -23.27 -3.22
CA VAL A 281 -4.11 -22.02 -2.70
C VAL A 281 -5.11 -21.32 -1.77
N VAL A 282 -6.40 -21.34 -2.11
CA VAL A 282 -7.46 -20.82 -1.22
C VAL A 282 -7.43 -21.54 0.12
N ASP A 283 -7.27 -22.87 0.12
CA ASP A 283 -7.18 -23.66 1.35
C ASP A 283 -5.90 -23.39 2.16
N ILE A 284 -4.79 -23.12 1.49
CA ILE A 284 -3.57 -22.66 2.16
C ILE A 284 -3.82 -21.34 2.88
N ILE A 285 -4.40 -20.36 2.19
CA ILE A 285 -4.69 -19.03 2.75
C ILE A 285 -5.71 -19.15 3.91
N ARG A 286 -6.73 -19.99 3.77
CA ARG A 286 -7.72 -20.26 4.84
C ARG A 286 -7.05 -20.74 6.10
N ARG A 287 -6.19 -21.77 6.02
CA ARG A 287 -5.42 -22.27 7.19
C ARG A 287 -4.56 -21.19 7.84
N GLN A 288 -3.96 -20.31 7.03
CA GLN A 288 -3.16 -19.19 7.55
C GLN A 288 -4.03 -18.16 8.28
N LEU A 289 -5.21 -17.84 7.77
CA LEU A 289 -6.17 -16.95 8.44
C LEU A 289 -6.69 -17.58 9.74
N ASP A 290 -7.02 -18.87 9.74
CA ASP A 290 -7.49 -19.59 10.92
C ASP A 290 -6.43 -19.66 12.03
N ALA A 291 -5.14 -19.69 11.65
CA ALA A 291 -4.02 -19.64 12.60
C ALA A 291 -3.89 -18.27 13.31
N LEU A 292 -4.50 -17.22 12.76
CA LEU A 292 -4.51 -15.89 13.41
C LEU A 292 -5.58 -15.77 14.51
N ILE A 293 -6.60 -16.63 14.48
CA ILE A 293 -7.66 -16.63 15.49
C ILE A 293 -7.06 -17.17 16.81
N PRO A 294 -7.10 -16.41 17.93
CA PRO A 294 -6.61 -16.88 19.21
C PRO A 294 -7.30 -18.18 19.65
N ALA A 295 -6.58 -19.05 20.33
CA ALA A 295 -7.10 -20.36 20.77
C ALA A 295 -8.37 -20.21 21.62
N ASP A 296 -8.42 -19.18 22.47
CA ASP A 296 -9.55 -18.89 23.35
C ASP A 296 -10.82 -18.50 22.57
N ALA A 297 -10.67 -17.78 21.45
CA ALA A 297 -11.78 -17.41 20.58
C ALA A 297 -12.32 -18.62 19.79
N LYS A 298 -11.46 -19.59 19.44
CA LYS A 298 -11.87 -20.84 18.80
C LYS A 298 -12.72 -21.72 19.73
N ALA A 299 -12.38 -21.76 21.02
CA ALA A 299 -13.11 -22.52 22.02
C ALA A 299 -14.52 -21.94 22.30
N SER A 300 -14.70 -20.63 22.15
CA SER A 300 -16.00 -19.96 22.34
C SER A 300 -16.95 -20.14 21.15
N ALA A 301 -16.44 -20.30 19.92
CA ALA A 301 -17.25 -20.49 18.71
C ALA A 301 -17.78 -21.94 18.52
N LEU A 302 -17.29 -22.88 19.33
CA LEU A 302 -17.70 -24.29 19.34
C LEU A 302 -18.71 -24.64 20.49
N ARG A 303 -19.13 -23.65 21.24
CA ARG A 303 -20.19 -23.75 22.26
C ARG A 303 -21.47 -23.02 21.79
#